data_4e861b6a35b019b891acd414a94ec2f8
#
_entry.id   4e861b6a35b019b891acd414a94ec2f8
#
_cell.length_a   1.000
_cell.length_b   1.000
_cell.length_c   1.000
_cell.angle_alpha   90.00
_cell.angle_beta   90.00
_cell.angle_gamma   90.00
#
_symmetry.space_group_name_H-M   'P 1'
#
loop_
_entity.id
_entity.type
_entity.pdbx_description
1 polymer ?
#
loop_
_entity_poly.entity_id
_entity_poly.type
_entity_poly.pdbx_seq_one_letter_code
_entity_poly.pdbx_strand_id
1 'polypeptide(L)'
;MSEEASKLPKDIAAAEGKVNVQINGTWHRFPRGTRIADACRSVGVPIPCFCYHPKLAVVGSCRMCMVEQGMPPRLAPGQTPSYDENGYQRIQWMPRPIISCANTVAENMGIRTDSPLASEARRGVMEFLLTSHPLDCPICDQAGECKLQEYSNDYGQVEGRYEEKKTKKGKNLSIGPRVNLDQERCVLCGRCVRFMRDIMHDEVLTMTQRGTFNAITVYPGRELDSNYSLNTVDLCPVGALTSKDFRFKMRVWFLKETKTIDVDCGTGTNIILWTREDKVYRITPRPNDAVNSCWMPDSHRLNYKYINAETRIPQPVIRTDAGAPHRPSTWEPALASVTEAVKRVAPHQLAIIASGRMTNEELYMVRHLAAQIGTDMVDIVPRMGESDGMLIAADRNPNTNGAKLVLGIEPGSRLAAIRDGVRGGSIKGVLTLGEDLTAPEAGFTAEDLDKLDYLFMTAHSANETARHADLVLPGVTYAEKFGTMINVTGRIQRLNRAIQPVGYARDDWQILRDITLLLGGNPALKDFNSALDVLTVMSTEYGALNGVTWGSIGDGGQPILETGVTIPVVEHEKSQGR
;
A
#
# COMPACT_ATOMS: atom_id res chain seq x y z
N MET A 1 19.40 -20.03 4.01
CA MET A 1 18.73 -21.36 3.98
C MET A 1 19.75 -22.36 4.46
N SER A 2 19.55 -22.90 5.62
CA SER A 2 20.53 -23.72 6.34
C SER A 2 20.68 -25.11 5.71
N GLU A 3 21.87 -25.67 5.78
CA GLU A 3 22.22 -27.06 5.42
C GLU A 3 21.36 -28.13 6.13
N GLU A 4 20.55 -27.75 7.12
CA GLU A 4 19.62 -28.64 7.83
C GLU A 4 18.45 -29.17 6.96
N ALA A 5 18.07 -28.48 5.89
CA ALA A 5 16.94 -28.91 5.04
C ALA A 5 17.21 -30.19 4.26
N SER A 6 18.47 -30.58 4.04
CA SER A 6 18.84 -31.76 3.22
C SER A 6 18.89 -33.08 3.99
N LYS A 7 18.78 -33.07 5.33
CA LYS A 7 18.95 -34.26 6.20
C LYS A 7 17.81 -34.45 7.19
N LEU A 8 16.55 -34.38 6.73
CA LEU A 8 15.42 -34.62 7.62
C LEU A 8 15.17 -36.13 7.79
N PRO A 9 15.19 -36.68 9.03
CA PRO A 9 14.81 -38.07 9.26
C PRO A 9 13.36 -38.33 8.85
N LYS A 10 13.09 -39.45 8.22
CA LYS A 10 11.78 -39.85 7.69
C LYS A 10 10.63 -39.89 8.72
N ASP A 11 10.95 -40.04 10.02
CA ASP A 11 9.96 -40.28 11.07
C ASP A 11 9.39 -39.00 11.73
N ILE A 12 9.96 -37.82 11.44
CA ILE A 12 9.56 -36.56 12.11
C ILE A 12 8.36 -35.87 11.45
N ALA A 13 8.06 -36.17 10.18
CA ALA A 13 7.01 -35.45 9.42
C ALA A 13 5.59 -35.76 9.88
N ALA A 14 5.31 -37.01 10.29
CA ALA A 14 3.97 -37.44 10.67
C ALA A 14 3.49 -36.88 12.02
N ALA A 15 4.42 -36.59 12.96
CA ALA A 15 4.09 -36.13 14.31
C ALA A 15 3.64 -34.66 14.37
N GLU A 16 3.96 -33.84 13.35
CA GLU A 16 3.71 -32.38 13.33
C GLU A 16 2.60 -31.96 12.35
N GLY A 17 1.83 -32.89 11.79
CA GLY A 17 0.82 -32.56 10.76
C GLY A 17 1.41 -32.06 9.44
N LYS A 18 2.72 -32.26 9.21
CA LYS A 18 3.46 -31.88 8.01
C LYS A 18 3.76 -33.10 7.13
N VAL A 19 4.17 -32.85 5.91
CA VAL A 19 4.57 -33.86 4.93
C VAL A 19 5.94 -33.53 4.36
N ASN A 20 6.71 -34.58 4.07
CA ASN A 20 8.01 -34.46 3.39
C ASN A 20 7.79 -34.47 1.88
N VAL A 21 8.37 -33.49 1.18
CA VAL A 21 8.26 -33.33 -0.28
C VAL A 21 9.63 -33.01 -0.86
N GLN A 22 10.01 -33.72 -1.89
CA GLN A 22 11.21 -33.41 -2.65
C GLN A 22 10.88 -32.42 -3.77
N ILE A 23 11.54 -31.24 -3.77
CA ILE A 23 11.42 -30.25 -4.83
C ILE A 23 12.80 -30.12 -5.51
N ASN A 24 12.87 -30.44 -6.79
CA ASN A 24 14.09 -30.40 -7.59
C ASN A 24 15.30 -31.12 -6.91
N GLY A 25 15.04 -32.28 -6.30
CA GLY A 25 16.07 -33.08 -5.63
C GLY A 25 16.28 -32.75 -4.14
N THR A 26 15.77 -31.64 -3.63
CA THR A 26 15.91 -31.22 -2.22
C THR A 26 14.65 -31.52 -1.42
N TRP A 27 14.80 -32.13 -0.25
CA TRP A 27 13.70 -32.44 0.65
C TRP A 27 13.33 -31.24 1.52
N HIS A 28 12.04 -30.98 1.60
CA HIS A 28 11.43 -29.91 2.39
C HIS A 28 10.23 -30.43 3.16
N ARG A 29 9.79 -29.67 4.16
CA ARG A 29 8.66 -30.02 5.02
C ARG A 29 7.57 -28.96 4.94
N PHE A 30 6.34 -29.37 4.63
CA PHE A 30 5.20 -28.47 4.48
C PHE A 30 3.99 -28.94 5.29
N PRO A 31 3.12 -28.04 5.73
CA PRO A 31 1.81 -28.40 6.28
C PRO A 31 1.03 -29.23 5.26
N ARG A 32 0.31 -30.25 5.73
CA ARG A 32 -0.58 -31.04 4.88
C ARG A 32 -1.65 -30.14 4.25
N GLY A 33 -1.95 -30.31 2.97
CA GLY A 33 -2.90 -29.48 2.23
C GLY A 33 -2.29 -28.24 1.55
N THR A 34 -1.01 -27.93 1.78
CA THR A 34 -0.32 -26.86 1.04
C THR A 34 -0.35 -27.17 -0.46
N ARG A 35 -0.68 -26.18 -1.30
CA ARG A 35 -0.63 -26.34 -2.77
C ARG A 35 0.81 -26.47 -3.25
N ILE A 36 1.04 -27.29 -4.26
CA ILE A 36 2.39 -27.51 -4.81
C ILE A 36 3.03 -26.19 -5.28
N ALA A 37 2.25 -25.32 -5.94
CA ALA A 37 2.74 -24.02 -6.40
C ALA A 37 3.19 -23.11 -5.24
N ASP A 38 2.48 -23.14 -4.11
CA ASP A 38 2.81 -22.32 -2.94
C ASP A 38 3.98 -22.93 -2.16
N ALA A 39 4.05 -24.25 -2.06
CA ALA A 39 5.19 -24.96 -1.49
C ALA A 39 6.49 -24.62 -2.26
N CYS A 40 6.47 -24.72 -3.58
CA CYS A 40 7.62 -24.35 -4.42
C CYS A 40 8.02 -22.88 -4.24
N ARG A 41 7.05 -21.97 -4.22
CA ARG A 41 7.32 -20.54 -4.01
C ARG A 41 7.97 -20.26 -2.66
N SER A 42 7.52 -20.90 -1.58
CA SER A 42 8.04 -20.68 -0.22
C SER A 42 9.50 -21.10 -0.05
N VAL A 43 10.00 -21.99 -0.93
CA VAL A 43 11.43 -22.43 -0.95
C VAL A 43 12.24 -21.76 -2.08
N GLY A 44 11.74 -20.69 -2.67
CA GLY A 44 12.44 -19.91 -3.68
C GLY A 44 12.43 -20.52 -5.09
N VAL A 45 11.52 -21.47 -5.37
CA VAL A 45 11.33 -22.10 -6.69
C VAL A 45 10.00 -21.60 -7.28
N PRO A 46 9.94 -20.42 -7.93
CA PRO A 46 8.72 -19.88 -8.48
C PRO A 46 8.21 -20.70 -9.67
N ILE A 47 6.91 -20.95 -9.72
CA ILE A 47 6.26 -21.63 -10.83
C ILE A 47 5.48 -20.61 -11.65
N PRO A 48 5.66 -20.54 -12.99
CA PRO A 48 4.94 -19.60 -13.83
C PRO A 48 3.45 -19.91 -13.87
N CYS A 49 2.60 -18.87 -13.82
CA CYS A 49 1.15 -19.04 -13.90
C CYS A 49 0.45 -17.75 -14.36
N PHE A 50 -0.67 -17.89 -15.09
CA PHE A 50 -1.52 -16.77 -15.47
C PHE A 50 -2.83 -16.75 -14.67
N CYS A 51 -3.53 -17.87 -14.55
CA CYS A 51 -4.85 -17.91 -13.91
C CYS A 51 -4.79 -17.97 -12.38
N TYR A 52 -3.76 -18.56 -11.79
CA TYR A 52 -3.63 -18.69 -10.34
C TYR A 52 -3.25 -17.38 -9.68
N HIS A 53 -3.94 -17.05 -8.60
CA HIS A 53 -3.60 -15.99 -7.67
C HIS A 53 -3.90 -16.47 -6.24
N PRO A 54 -3.03 -16.26 -5.23
CA PRO A 54 -3.20 -16.82 -3.88
C PRO A 54 -4.51 -16.41 -3.21
N LYS A 55 -5.02 -15.22 -3.55
CA LYS A 55 -6.23 -14.61 -2.97
C LYS A 55 -7.51 -14.82 -3.80
N LEU A 56 -7.47 -15.67 -4.82
CA LEU A 56 -8.63 -15.98 -5.67
C LEU A 56 -8.86 -17.49 -5.74
N ALA A 57 -10.10 -17.89 -5.95
CA ALA A 57 -10.46 -19.29 -6.16
C ALA A 57 -9.64 -19.91 -7.31
N VAL A 58 -9.21 -21.15 -7.14
CA VAL A 58 -8.41 -21.86 -8.14
C VAL A 58 -9.28 -22.33 -9.30
N VAL A 59 -8.82 -22.11 -10.53
CA VAL A 59 -9.52 -22.55 -11.74
C VAL A 59 -8.69 -23.52 -12.59
N GLY A 60 -7.36 -23.48 -12.53
CA GLY A 60 -6.46 -24.40 -13.24
C GLY A 60 -6.53 -24.35 -14.77
N SER A 61 -7.02 -23.26 -15.38
CA SER A 61 -7.33 -23.16 -16.81
C SER A 61 -6.13 -22.89 -17.70
N CYS A 62 -5.14 -22.10 -17.25
CA CYS A 62 -4.05 -21.64 -18.11
C CYS A 62 -2.98 -22.71 -18.41
N ARG A 63 -2.88 -23.75 -17.58
CA ARG A 63 -1.91 -24.86 -17.71
C ARG A 63 -0.42 -24.46 -17.65
N MET A 64 -0.09 -23.21 -17.44
CA MET A 64 1.31 -22.74 -17.38
C MET A 64 2.07 -23.28 -16.16
N CYS A 65 1.38 -23.63 -15.08
CA CYS A 65 1.95 -24.10 -13.83
C CYS A 65 2.22 -25.64 -13.82
N MET A 66 2.36 -26.27 -14.97
CA MET A 66 2.63 -27.69 -15.05
C MET A 66 4.01 -28.05 -14.50
N VAL A 67 4.05 -29.13 -13.73
CA VAL A 67 5.24 -29.74 -13.13
C VAL A 67 5.21 -31.25 -13.31
N GLU A 68 6.37 -31.88 -13.27
CA GLU A 68 6.46 -33.34 -13.19
C GLU A 68 6.28 -33.75 -11.72
N GLN A 69 5.44 -34.74 -11.49
CA GLN A 69 5.16 -35.33 -10.18
C GLN A 69 5.67 -36.75 -10.10
N GLY A 70 6.24 -37.10 -8.96
CA GLY A 70 6.56 -38.48 -8.61
C GLY A 70 5.96 -38.85 -7.26
N MET A 71 5.68 -40.13 -7.09
CA MET A 71 5.22 -40.70 -5.83
C MET A 71 5.99 -41.99 -5.54
N PRO A 72 6.07 -42.45 -4.29
CA PRO A 72 6.59 -43.79 -4.02
C PRO A 72 5.78 -44.83 -4.80
N PRO A 73 6.41 -45.89 -5.33
CA PRO A 73 5.71 -46.96 -6.05
C PRO A 73 4.71 -47.64 -5.12
N ARG A 74 3.56 -48.01 -5.66
CA ARG A 74 2.60 -48.84 -4.95
C ARG A 74 3.18 -50.25 -4.83
N LEU A 75 3.34 -50.72 -3.60
CA LEU A 75 3.89 -52.04 -3.32
C LEU A 75 2.82 -53.11 -3.41
N ALA A 76 3.14 -54.24 -4.03
CA ALA A 76 2.32 -55.43 -3.95
C ALA A 76 2.45 -56.08 -2.56
N PRO A 77 1.48 -56.90 -2.12
CA PRO A 77 1.56 -57.60 -0.85
C PRO A 77 2.88 -58.39 -0.75
N GLY A 78 3.68 -58.16 0.30
CA GLY A 78 4.96 -58.80 0.54
C GLY A 78 6.18 -58.11 -0.05
N GLN A 79 6.03 -57.03 -0.81
CA GLN A 79 7.15 -56.21 -1.27
C GLN A 79 7.62 -55.21 -0.23
N THR A 80 8.92 -55.07 -0.06
CA THR A 80 9.52 -54.06 0.82
C THR A 80 9.77 -52.76 0.07
N PRO A 81 9.56 -51.59 0.70
CA PRO A 81 9.90 -50.30 0.11
C PRO A 81 11.41 -50.21 -0.20
N SER A 82 11.74 -49.61 -1.34
CA SER A 82 13.14 -49.24 -1.62
C SER A 82 13.38 -47.80 -1.19
N TYR A 83 14.52 -47.57 -0.54
CA TYR A 83 14.91 -46.28 -0.01
C TYR A 83 16.13 -45.72 -0.74
N ASP A 84 16.28 -44.41 -0.75
CA ASP A 84 17.48 -43.72 -1.17
C ASP A 84 18.56 -43.73 -0.06
N GLU A 85 19.71 -43.16 -0.32
CA GLU A 85 20.82 -43.06 0.63
C GLU A 85 20.52 -42.21 1.87
N ASN A 86 19.46 -41.35 1.81
CA ASN A 86 18.98 -40.49 2.90
C ASN A 86 17.82 -41.13 3.69
N GLY A 87 17.42 -42.35 3.33
CA GLY A 87 16.34 -43.07 4.00
C GLY A 87 14.93 -42.70 3.57
N TYR A 88 14.75 -41.92 2.50
CA TYR A 88 13.44 -41.64 1.91
C TYR A 88 13.07 -42.71 0.89
N GLN A 89 11.76 -43.00 0.77
CA GLN A 89 11.28 -43.90 -0.26
C GLN A 89 11.61 -43.38 -1.65
N ARG A 90 12.13 -44.27 -2.52
CA ARG A 90 12.44 -43.91 -3.91
C ARG A 90 11.19 -43.47 -4.65
N ILE A 91 11.31 -42.38 -5.38
CA ILE A 91 10.23 -41.75 -6.13
C ILE A 91 10.14 -42.37 -7.52
N GLN A 92 8.95 -42.81 -7.90
CA GLN A 92 8.59 -43.17 -9.27
C GLN A 92 7.92 -41.98 -9.95
N TRP A 93 8.54 -41.48 -11.01
CA TRP A 93 8.06 -40.33 -11.76
C TRP A 93 6.91 -40.71 -12.70
N MET A 94 5.89 -39.82 -12.75
CA MET A 94 4.72 -40.05 -13.59
C MET A 94 4.98 -39.58 -15.04
N PRO A 95 4.41 -40.25 -16.05
CA PRO A 95 4.65 -39.93 -17.46
C PRO A 95 3.85 -38.67 -17.93
N ARG A 96 3.01 -38.11 -17.08
CA ARG A 96 2.20 -36.93 -17.42
C ARG A 96 2.40 -35.81 -16.40
N PRO A 97 2.55 -34.55 -16.86
CA PRO A 97 2.67 -33.42 -15.95
C PRO A 97 1.33 -33.11 -15.30
N ILE A 98 1.39 -32.54 -14.11
CA ILE A 98 0.22 -32.07 -13.37
C ILE A 98 0.23 -30.55 -13.18
N ILE A 99 -0.95 -29.97 -12.89
CA ILE A 99 -1.06 -28.56 -12.54
C ILE A 99 -0.72 -28.36 -11.06
N SER A 100 0.30 -27.58 -10.76
CA SER A 100 0.75 -27.35 -9.37
C SER A 100 -0.16 -26.44 -8.57
N CYS A 101 -0.93 -25.54 -9.22
CA CYS A 101 -1.79 -24.58 -8.54
C CYS A 101 -3.06 -25.19 -7.92
N ALA A 102 -3.49 -26.37 -8.39
CA ALA A 102 -4.72 -27.05 -7.91
C ALA A 102 -4.43 -28.35 -7.14
N ASN A 103 -3.21 -28.86 -7.20
CA ASN A 103 -2.82 -30.07 -6.47
C ASN A 103 -2.07 -29.70 -5.20
N THR A 104 -2.27 -30.51 -4.15
CA THR A 104 -1.63 -30.34 -2.84
C THR A 104 -0.48 -31.30 -2.66
N VAL A 105 0.44 -30.95 -1.78
CA VAL A 105 1.57 -31.78 -1.40
C VAL A 105 1.10 -33.02 -0.62
N ALA A 106 1.81 -34.13 -0.81
CA ALA A 106 1.59 -35.40 -0.13
C ALA A 106 2.91 -35.96 0.41
N GLU A 107 2.82 -36.89 1.36
CA GLU A 107 3.99 -37.52 1.95
C GLU A 107 4.83 -38.25 0.91
N ASN A 108 6.14 -38.02 0.94
CA ASN A 108 7.14 -38.57 0.02
C ASN A 108 6.89 -38.23 -1.47
N MET A 109 6.16 -37.15 -1.75
CA MET A 109 5.96 -36.66 -3.11
C MET A 109 7.26 -36.04 -3.65
N GLY A 110 7.59 -36.34 -4.93
CA GLY A 110 8.61 -35.64 -5.70
C GLY A 110 8.02 -34.67 -6.69
N ILE A 111 8.62 -33.49 -6.81
CA ILE A 111 8.25 -32.44 -7.76
C ILE A 111 9.50 -32.02 -8.53
N ARG A 112 9.43 -32.02 -9.87
CA ARG A 112 10.42 -31.42 -10.75
C ARG A 112 9.78 -30.28 -11.52
N THR A 113 10.36 -29.10 -11.38
CA THR A 113 9.85 -27.89 -12.01
C THR A 113 10.55 -27.54 -13.32
N ASP A 114 11.71 -28.12 -13.55
CA ASP A 114 12.65 -27.87 -14.66
C ASP A 114 12.91 -29.09 -15.54
N SER A 115 12.13 -30.19 -15.36
CA SER A 115 12.27 -31.38 -16.19
C SER A 115 11.92 -31.12 -17.68
N PRO A 116 12.44 -31.93 -18.62
CA PRO A 116 12.06 -31.84 -20.03
C PRO A 116 10.54 -31.85 -20.24
N LEU A 117 9.82 -32.70 -19.49
CA LEU A 117 8.38 -32.85 -19.56
C LEU A 117 7.66 -31.54 -19.13
N ALA A 118 8.09 -30.91 -18.05
CA ALA A 118 7.54 -29.64 -17.58
C ALA A 118 7.85 -28.46 -18.54
N SER A 119 9.08 -28.46 -19.07
CA SER A 119 9.53 -27.41 -19.99
C SER A 119 8.82 -27.49 -21.35
N GLU A 120 8.61 -28.69 -21.90
CA GLU A 120 7.87 -28.89 -23.14
C GLU A 120 6.39 -28.48 -22.97
N ALA A 121 5.76 -28.85 -21.84
CA ALA A 121 4.39 -28.48 -21.56
C ALA A 121 4.22 -26.94 -21.48
N ARG A 122 5.14 -26.25 -20.83
CA ARG A 122 5.12 -24.77 -20.76
C ARG A 122 5.35 -24.11 -22.10
N ARG A 123 6.29 -24.64 -22.90
CA ARG A 123 6.55 -24.15 -24.26
C ARG A 123 5.29 -24.23 -25.13
N GLY A 124 4.59 -25.37 -25.10
CA GLY A 124 3.32 -25.53 -25.81
C GLY A 124 2.25 -24.55 -25.35
N VAL A 125 2.13 -24.32 -24.03
CA VAL A 125 1.19 -23.31 -23.50
C VAL A 125 1.54 -21.90 -23.98
N MET A 126 2.82 -21.53 -23.98
CA MET A 126 3.26 -20.23 -24.49
C MET A 126 2.95 -20.06 -25.97
N GLU A 127 3.18 -21.09 -26.77
CA GLU A 127 2.83 -21.09 -28.18
C GLU A 127 1.33 -20.85 -28.41
N PHE A 128 0.45 -21.54 -27.69
CA PHE A 128 -0.99 -21.34 -27.75
C PHE A 128 -1.41 -19.92 -27.35
N LEU A 129 -0.82 -19.36 -26.29
CA LEU A 129 -1.15 -18.00 -25.86
C LEU A 129 -0.69 -16.94 -26.89
N LEU A 130 0.39 -17.19 -27.59
CA LEU A 130 0.96 -16.27 -28.57
C LEU A 130 0.31 -16.36 -29.96
N THR A 131 -0.46 -17.42 -30.28
CA THR A 131 -1.09 -17.58 -31.60
C THR A 131 -1.91 -16.37 -32.03
N SER A 132 -2.79 -15.86 -31.16
CA SER A 132 -3.62 -14.68 -31.46
C SER A 132 -3.20 -13.40 -30.72
N HIS A 133 -2.20 -13.48 -29.83
CA HIS A 133 -1.73 -12.30 -29.11
C HIS A 133 -1.09 -11.28 -30.08
N PRO A 134 -1.47 -9.97 -30.02
CA PRO A 134 -0.94 -8.98 -30.95
C PRO A 134 0.52 -8.64 -30.65
N LEU A 135 1.27 -8.21 -31.66
CA LEU A 135 2.65 -7.72 -31.53
C LEU A 135 2.69 -6.27 -31.07
N ASP A 136 1.99 -5.97 -29.99
CA ASP A 136 1.75 -4.62 -29.47
C ASP A 136 2.74 -4.20 -28.36
N CYS A 137 3.75 -4.98 -28.01
CA CYS A 137 4.65 -4.66 -26.89
C CYS A 137 5.20 -3.22 -26.94
N PRO A 138 5.61 -2.66 -28.11
CA PRO A 138 6.09 -1.28 -28.19
C PRO A 138 5.05 -0.22 -27.81
N ILE A 139 3.75 -0.51 -28.00
CA ILE A 139 2.62 0.39 -27.70
C ILE A 139 1.77 -0.10 -26.52
N CYS A 140 2.11 -1.23 -25.92
CA CYS A 140 1.40 -1.80 -24.78
C CYS A 140 1.90 -1.19 -23.47
N ASP A 141 0.98 -0.66 -22.66
CA ASP A 141 1.34 -0.01 -21.40
C ASP A 141 1.89 -0.97 -20.34
N GLN A 142 1.63 -2.28 -20.48
CA GLN A 142 2.13 -3.32 -19.59
C GLN A 142 3.59 -3.76 -19.90
N ALA A 143 4.22 -3.25 -20.95
CA ALA A 143 5.59 -3.63 -21.28
C ALA A 143 6.54 -3.35 -20.11
N GLY A 144 7.40 -4.31 -19.77
CA GLY A 144 8.33 -4.26 -18.64
C GLY A 144 7.77 -4.81 -17.32
N GLU A 145 6.44 -5.01 -17.22
CA GLU A 145 5.79 -5.67 -16.07
C GLU A 145 4.79 -6.77 -16.52
N CYS A 146 4.89 -7.21 -17.78
CA CYS A 146 3.98 -8.16 -18.40
C CYS A 146 4.46 -9.60 -18.20
N LYS A 147 3.68 -10.43 -17.51
CA LYS A 147 4.02 -11.85 -17.30
C LYS A 147 4.07 -12.66 -18.58
N LEU A 148 3.32 -12.29 -19.62
CA LEU A 148 3.42 -12.97 -20.91
C LEU A 148 4.75 -12.65 -21.60
N GLN A 149 5.24 -11.43 -21.51
CA GLN A 149 6.54 -11.03 -22.05
C GLN A 149 7.68 -11.75 -21.35
N GLU A 150 7.70 -11.75 -20.01
CA GLU A 150 8.69 -12.47 -19.21
C GLU A 150 8.69 -13.98 -19.55
N TYR A 151 7.52 -14.62 -19.47
CA TYR A 151 7.41 -16.06 -19.70
C TYR A 151 7.65 -16.47 -21.17
N SER A 152 7.41 -15.56 -22.12
CA SER A 152 7.77 -15.80 -23.52
C SER A 152 9.28 -15.90 -23.69
N ASN A 153 10.04 -15.07 -22.97
CA ASN A 153 11.49 -15.13 -22.96
C ASN A 153 12.02 -16.37 -22.23
N ASP A 154 11.45 -16.73 -21.08
CA ASP A 154 11.97 -17.78 -20.20
C ASP A 154 11.56 -19.18 -20.66
N TYR A 155 10.37 -19.36 -21.21
CA TYR A 155 9.76 -20.66 -21.51
C TYR A 155 9.26 -20.80 -22.95
N GLY A 156 9.25 -19.72 -23.72
CA GLY A 156 8.79 -19.73 -25.11
C GLY A 156 9.81 -20.32 -26.07
N GLN A 157 9.49 -20.27 -27.36
CA GLN A 157 10.40 -20.58 -28.45
C GLN A 157 10.64 -19.34 -29.32
N VAL A 158 11.82 -19.26 -29.92
CA VAL A 158 12.23 -18.09 -30.73
C VAL A 158 11.38 -17.96 -31.98
N GLU A 159 11.11 -19.09 -32.67
CA GLU A 159 10.35 -19.12 -33.93
C GLU A 159 8.94 -19.62 -33.69
N GLY A 160 7.96 -18.89 -34.23
CA GLY A 160 6.56 -19.30 -34.22
C GLY A 160 6.26 -20.22 -35.39
N ARG A 161 5.43 -21.27 -35.17
CA ARG A 161 4.96 -22.20 -36.20
C ARG A 161 3.58 -21.81 -36.77
N TYR A 162 2.97 -20.75 -36.23
CA TYR A 162 1.61 -20.32 -36.60
C TYR A 162 1.67 -19.36 -37.79
N GLU A 163 1.11 -19.80 -38.92
CA GLU A 163 1.15 -19.08 -40.20
C GLU A 163 -0.16 -18.32 -40.53
N GLU A 164 -1.25 -18.63 -39.80
CA GLU A 164 -2.54 -18.01 -40.05
C GLU A 164 -2.62 -16.58 -39.48
N LYS A 165 -3.60 -15.81 -39.95
CA LYS A 165 -3.85 -14.46 -39.46
C LYS A 165 -4.37 -14.51 -38.02
N LYS A 166 -3.80 -13.68 -37.16
CA LYS A 166 -4.25 -13.52 -35.76
C LYS A 166 -5.69 -13.04 -35.70
N THR A 167 -6.48 -13.65 -34.80
CA THR A 167 -7.88 -13.27 -34.58
C THR A 167 -7.98 -11.84 -34.06
N LYS A 168 -8.82 -11.04 -34.72
CA LYS A 168 -9.09 -9.65 -34.31
C LYS A 168 -10.26 -9.58 -33.33
N LYS A 169 -10.10 -8.77 -32.29
CA LYS A 169 -11.09 -8.52 -31.23
C LYS A 169 -11.17 -7.02 -30.93
N GLY A 170 -12.04 -6.62 -30.01
CA GLY A 170 -12.17 -5.24 -29.60
C GLY A 170 -10.91 -4.70 -28.93
N LYS A 171 -10.52 -3.49 -29.32
CA LYS A 171 -9.38 -2.77 -28.75
C LYS A 171 -9.83 -1.48 -28.08
N ASN A 172 -9.14 -1.07 -27.03
CA ASN A 172 -9.36 0.20 -26.35
C ASN A 172 -10.82 0.44 -25.94
N LEU A 173 -11.46 -0.61 -25.44
CA LEU A 173 -12.85 -0.54 -24.98
C LEU A 173 -12.89 0.12 -23.59
N SER A 174 -13.65 1.21 -23.47
CA SER A 174 -13.97 1.77 -22.15
C SER A 174 -15.00 0.86 -21.49
N ILE A 175 -14.63 0.21 -20.39
CA ILE A 175 -15.52 -0.72 -19.66
C ILE A 175 -16.02 -0.15 -18.33
N GLY A 176 -15.70 1.09 -18.04
CA GLY A 176 -16.07 1.84 -16.85
C GLY A 176 -15.26 3.13 -16.75
N PRO A 177 -15.46 3.94 -15.70
CA PRO A 177 -14.82 5.26 -15.59
C PRO A 177 -13.28 5.20 -15.50
N ARG A 178 -12.70 4.11 -14.97
CA ARG A 178 -11.28 4.02 -14.62
C ARG A 178 -10.48 3.01 -15.46
N VAL A 179 -11.14 2.07 -16.13
CA VAL A 179 -10.47 0.92 -16.78
C VAL A 179 -10.75 0.87 -18.27
N ASN A 180 -9.69 0.64 -19.05
CA ASN A 180 -9.77 0.28 -20.45
C ASN A 180 -9.45 -1.21 -20.65
N LEU A 181 -10.14 -1.85 -21.61
CA LEU A 181 -9.95 -3.25 -21.99
C LEU A 181 -9.46 -3.35 -23.45
N ASP A 182 -8.39 -4.12 -23.64
CA ASP A 182 -7.95 -4.62 -24.95
C ASP A 182 -8.17 -6.14 -24.98
N GLN A 183 -9.18 -6.59 -25.72
CA GLN A 183 -9.55 -8.00 -25.79
C GLN A 183 -8.55 -8.86 -26.56
N GLU A 184 -7.78 -8.28 -27.50
CA GLU A 184 -6.74 -9.00 -28.22
C GLU A 184 -5.57 -9.38 -27.32
N ARG A 185 -5.25 -8.55 -26.32
CA ARG A 185 -4.16 -8.79 -25.36
C ARG A 185 -4.54 -9.76 -24.26
N CYS A 186 -5.84 -10.06 -24.12
CA CYS A 186 -6.35 -10.89 -23.03
C CYS A 186 -5.95 -12.37 -23.20
N VAL A 187 -5.32 -12.95 -22.16
CA VAL A 187 -4.97 -14.39 -22.10
C VAL A 187 -6.08 -15.23 -21.45
N LEU A 188 -7.26 -14.69 -21.25
CA LEU A 188 -8.45 -15.38 -20.73
C LEU A 188 -8.21 -16.10 -19.38
N CYS A 189 -7.37 -15.55 -18.53
CA CYS A 189 -7.03 -16.14 -17.23
C CYS A 189 -8.15 -16.06 -16.19
N GLY A 190 -9.14 -15.19 -16.38
CA GLY A 190 -10.32 -15.02 -15.55
C GLY A 190 -10.06 -14.45 -14.15
N ARG A 191 -8.89 -13.88 -13.85
CA ARG A 191 -8.62 -13.26 -12.53
C ARG A 191 -9.57 -12.09 -12.26
N CYS A 192 -9.77 -11.20 -13.22
CA CYS A 192 -10.66 -10.04 -13.09
C CYS A 192 -12.12 -10.44 -12.84
N VAL A 193 -12.62 -11.45 -13.56
CA VAL A 193 -13.98 -11.98 -13.36
C VAL A 193 -14.15 -12.56 -11.96
N ARG A 194 -13.17 -13.38 -11.50
CA ARG A 194 -13.22 -13.97 -10.16
C ARG A 194 -13.08 -12.93 -9.06
N PHE A 195 -12.25 -11.91 -9.25
CA PHE A 195 -12.14 -10.82 -8.29
C PHE A 195 -13.47 -10.11 -8.11
N MET A 196 -14.11 -9.71 -9.21
CA MET A 196 -15.39 -9.02 -9.13
C MET A 196 -16.49 -9.92 -8.53
N ARG A 197 -16.54 -11.19 -8.92
CA ARG A 197 -17.54 -12.13 -8.42
C ARG A 197 -17.29 -12.56 -6.97
N ASP A 198 -16.06 -13.01 -6.65
CA ASP A 198 -15.76 -13.72 -5.41
C ASP A 198 -15.37 -12.77 -4.26
N ILE A 199 -14.75 -11.61 -4.56
CA ILE A 199 -14.29 -10.62 -3.58
C ILE A 199 -15.23 -9.43 -3.50
N MET A 200 -15.63 -8.89 -4.65
CA MET A 200 -16.51 -7.71 -4.69
C MET A 200 -18.01 -8.08 -4.65
N HIS A 201 -18.34 -9.36 -4.81
CA HIS A 201 -19.72 -9.84 -4.92
C HIS A 201 -20.53 -9.10 -5.99
N ASP A 202 -19.87 -8.73 -7.08
CA ASP A 202 -20.40 -7.99 -8.22
C ASP A 202 -20.05 -8.71 -9.53
N GLU A 203 -21.06 -9.33 -10.17
CA GLU A 203 -20.88 -10.07 -11.43
C GLU A 203 -20.88 -9.19 -12.67
N VAL A 204 -20.28 -7.99 -12.60
CA VAL A 204 -20.22 -7.04 -13.71
C VAL A 204 -19.36 -7.52 -14.88
N LEU A 205 -18.33 -8.33 -14.62
CA LEU A 205 -17.44 -8.90 -15.65
C LEU A 205 -17.78 -10.36 -15.92
N THR A 206 -17.81 -10.74 -17.19
CA THR A 206 -18.05 -12.13 -17.61
C THR A 206 -17.19 -12.50 -18.83
N MET A 207 -17.13 -13.81 -19.11
CA MET A 207 -16.58 -14.33 -20.37
C MET A 207 -17.72 -14.65 -21.31
N THR A 208 -17.66 -14.10 -22.52
CA THR A 208 -18.64 -14.32 -23.56
C THR A 208 -18.02 -15.01 -24.76
N GLN A 209 -18.84 -15.61 -25.63
CA GLN A 209 -18.45 -16.38 -26.80
C GLN A 209 -17.63 -17.64 -26.42
N ARG A 210 -17.02 -18.29 -27.41
CA ARG A 210 -16.21 -19.50 -27.23
C ARG A 210 -15.14 -19.63 -28.32
N GLY A 211 -14.21 -20.54 -28.11
CA GLY A 211 -13.09 -20.77 -29.02
C GLY A 211 -12.21 -19.52 -29.13
N THR A 212 -11.74 -19.23 -30.32
CA THR A 212 -10.85 -18.08 -30.59
C THR A 212 -11.51 -16.73 -30.35
N PHE A 213 -12.85 -16.65 -30.37
CA PHE A 213 -13.61 -15.41 -30.14
C PHE A 213 -13.93 -15.15 -28.68
N ASN A 214 -13.61 -16.09 -27.77
CA ASN A 214 -13.84 -15.89 -26.34
C ASN A 214 -13.22 -14.56 -25.86
N ALA A 215 -14.00 -13.76 -25.15
CA ALA A 215 -13.61 -12.43 -24.70
C ALA A 215 -14.18 -12.11 -23.31
N ILE A 216 -13.47 -11.25 -22.57
CA ILE A 216 -14.01 -10.61 -21.37
C ILE A 216 -14.91 -9.46 -21.82
N THR A 217 -16.08 -9.37 -21.20
CA THR A 217 -17.05 -8.30 -21.45
C THR A 217 -17.68 -7.83 -20.15
N VAL A 218 -18.24 -6.62 -20.19
CA VAL A 218 -19.12 -6.11 -19.13
C VAL A 218 -20.53 -6.61 -19.39
N TYR A 219 -21.29 -6.88 -18.35
CA TYR A 219 -22.69 -7.25 -18.45
C TYR A 219 -23.49 -6.13 -19.13
N PRO A 220 -24.41 -6.43 -20.08
CA PRO A 220 -25.18 -5.41 -20.78
C PRO A 220 -25.90 -4.44 -19.85
N GLY A 221 -25.71 -3.13 -20.08
CA GLY A 221 -26.30 -2.07 -19.27
C GLY A 221 -25.57 -1.76 -17.97
N ARG A 222 -24.41 -2.40 -17.71
CA ARG A 222 -23.58 -2.12 -16.53
C ARG A 222 -22.21 -1.58 -16.94
N GLU A 223 -21.51 -0.97 -15.97
CA GLU A 223 -20.12 -0.52 -16.09
C GLU A 223 -19.29 -1.07 -14.92
N LEU A 224 -18.00 -1.22 -15.14
CA LEU A 224 -17.03 -1.55 -14.08
C LEU A 224 -16.68 -0.27 -13.30
N ASP A 225 -17.56 0.15 -12.41
CA ASP A 225 -17.51 1.41 -11.67
C ASP A 225 -17.21 1.27 -10.17
N SER A 226 -17.11 0.04 -9.68
CA SER A 226 -16.74 -0.26 -8.29
C SER A 226 -15.52 0.54 -7.83
N ASN A 227 -15.52 1.03 -6.58
CA ASN A 227 -14.36 1.71 -5.98
C ASN A 227 -13.13 0.78 -5.77
N TYR A 228 -13.18 -0.45 -6.28
CA TYR A 228 -12.07 -1.41 -6.32
C TYR A 228 -11.76 -1.88 -7.75
N SER A 229 -12.29 -1.21 -8.76
CA SER A 229 -12.17 -1.61 -10.17
C SER A 229 -10.71 -1.70 -10.65
N LEU A 230 -9.83 -0.84 -10.16
CA LEU A 230 -8.41 -0.82 -10.53
C LEU A 230 -7.61 -2.03 -9.99
N ASN A 231 -8.12 -2.76 -8.99
CA ASN A 231 -7.50 -4.04 -8.59
C ASN A 231 -7.56 -5.07 -9.72
N THR A 232 -8.53 -4.97 -10.64
CA THR A 232 -8.57 -5.83 -11.84
C THR A 232 -7.39 -5.57 -12.78
N VAL A 233 -6.85 -4.35 -12.79
CA VAL A 233 -5.64 -3.97 -13.55
C VAL A 233 -4.40 -4.61 -12.93
N ASP A 234 -4.25 -4.54 -11.59
CA ASP A 234 -3.13 -5.16 -10.88
C ASP A 234 -3.13 -6.68 -11.01
N LEU A 235 -4.32 -7.28 -10.99
CA LEU A 235 -4.51 -8.73 -11.16
C LEU A 235 -4.25 -9.21 -12.58
N CYS A 236 -4.40 -8.32 -13.58
CA CYS A 236 -4.24 -8.69 -14.98
C CYS A 236 -2.76 -8.97 -15.29
N PRO A 237 -2.40 -10.20 -15.68
CA PRO A 237 -1.00 -10.55 -15.92
C PRO A 237 -0.43 -9.99 -17.22
N VAL A 238 -1.25 -9.31 -18.00
CA VAL A 238 -0.94 -8.77 -19.34
C VAL A 238 -1.56 -7.39 -19.53
N GLY A 239 -1.24 -6.69 -20.63
CA GLY A 239 -1.79 -5.36 -20.94
C GLY A 239 -3.21 -5.34 -21.48
N ALA A 240 -4.06 -6.30 -21.06
CA ALA A 240 -5.47 -6.34 -21.46
C ALA A 240 -6.33 -5.34 -20.67
N LEU A 241 -6.13 -5.23 -19.36
CA LEU A 241 -6.77 -4.21 -18.52
C LEU A 241 -5.72 -3.17 -18.14
N THR A 242 -6.03 -1.91 -18.36
CA THR A 242 -5.14 -0.77 -18.09
C THR A 242 -5.88 0.37 -17.41
N SER A 243 -5.21 1.04 -16.49
CA SER A 243 -5.75 2.22 -15.80
C SER A 243 -5.79 3.41 -16.76
N LYS A 244 -6.94 4.05 -16.93
CA LYS A 244 -7.07 5.29 -17.72
C LYS A 244 -6.22 6.42 -17.18
N ASP A 245 -5.98 6.45 -15.85
CA ASP A 245 -5.16 7.49 -15.22
C ASP A 245 -3.68 7.36 -15.56
N PHE A 246 -3.14 6.14 -15.60
CA PHE A 246 -1.69 5.91 -15.82
C PHE A 246 -1.34 5.64 -17.29
N ARG A 247 -2.30 5.15 -18.09
CA ARG A 247 -2.07 4.71 -19.46
C ARG A 247 -1.33 5.76 -20.30
N PHE A 248 -0.24 5.34 -20.94
CA PHE A 248 0.63 6.14 -21.82
C PHE A 248 1.38 7.30 -21.16
N LYS A 249 1.38 7.41 -19.82
CA LYS A 249 2.12 8.45 -19.12
C LYS A 249 3.60 8.14 -19.03
N MET A 250 3.96 6.92 -18.64
CA MET A 250 5.35 6.54 -18.38
C MET A 250 5.56 5.03 -18.53
N ARG A 251 6.75 4.63 -18.95
CA ARG A 251 7.19 3.23 -18.91
C ARG A 251 7.67 2.88 -17.52
N VAL A 252 7.31 1.67 -17.04
CA VAL A 252 7.58 1.23 -15.67
C VAL A 252 9.07 1.23 -15.31
N TRP A 253 9.95 0.88 -16.23
CA TRP A 253 11.40 0.84 -15.99
C TRP A 253 12.07 2.21 -15.79
N PHE A 254 11.36 3.29 -16.03
CA PHE A 254 11.81 4.64 -15.69
C PHE A 254 11.33 5.10 -14.31
N LEU A 255 10.47 4.34 -13.66
CA LEU A 255 9.90 4.69 -12.37
C LEU A 255 10.68 4.05 -11.22
N LYS A 256 10.83 4.80 -10.14
CA LYS A 256 11.35 4.33 -8.86
C LYS A 256 10.18 3.88 -7.98
N GLU A 257 10.33 2.73 -7.34
CA GLU A 257 9.39 2.21 -6.35
C GLU A 257 9.76 2.69 -4.94
N THR A 258 8.78 3.21 -4.21
CA THR A 258 8.92 3.49 -2.78
C THR A 258 7.77 2.87 -2.01
N LYS A 259 8.09 1.92 -1.13
CA LYS A 259 7.12 1.28 -0.24
C LYS A 259 6.72 2.24 0.87
N THR A 260 5.43 2.50 1.03
CA THR A 260 4.89 3.38 2.06
C THR A 260 3.47 2.96 2.43
N ILE A 261 2.72 3.82 3.08
CA ILE A 261 1.32 3.62 3.44
C ILE A 261 0.43 4.72 2.88
N ASP A 262 -0.82 4.38 2.67
CA ASP A 262 -1.90 5.31 2.36
C ASP A 262 -2.31 6.10 3.59
N VAL A 263 -2.57 7.39 3.41
CA VAL A 263 -2.91 8.34 4.49
C VAL A 263 -4.33 8.91 4.36
N ASP A 264 -5.18 8.31 3.55
CA ASP A 264 -6.54 8.81 3.31
C ASP A 264 -7.57 8.30 4.33
N CYS A 265 -7.25 7.23 5.05
CA CYS A 265 -8.06 6.78 6.20
C CYS A 265 -7.22 5.97 7.20
N GLY A 266 -7.86 5.65 8.33
CA GLY A 266 -7.25 4.94 9.45
C GLY A 266 -6.81 3.50 9.18
N THR A 267 -7.14 2.90 8.04
CA THR A 267 -6.67 1.56 7.66
C THR A 267 -5.16 1.51 7.46
N GLY A 268 -4.56 2.57 6.88
CA GLY A 268 -3.14 2.59 6.58
C GLY A 268 -2.75 1.54 5.54
N THR A 269 -3.50 1.44 4.45
CA THR A 269 -3.26 0.50 3.35
C THR A 269 -1.82 0.56 2.88
N ASN A 270 -1.17 -0.61 2.75
CA ASN A 270 0.21 -0.68 2.28
C ASN A 270 0.28 -0.46 0.78
N ILE A 271 1.11 0.50 0.35
CA ILE A 271 1.19 0.95 -1.03
C ILE A 271 2.63 1.07 -1.54
N ILE A 272 2.77 1.16 -2.85
CA ILE A 272 3.98 1.58 -3.56
C ILE A 272 3.67 2.89 -4.27
N LEU A 273 4.47 3.93 -3.99
CA LEU A 273 4.52 5.14 -4.79
C LEU A 273 5.52 4.94 -5.94
N TRP A 274 5.06 5.16 -7.16
CA TRP A 274 5.85 5.10 -8.37
C TRP A 274 6.22 6.50 -8.82
N THR A 275 7.50 6.82 -8.76
CA THR A 275 7.99 8.20 -8.90
C THR A 275 9.09 8.32 -9.95
N ARG A 276 9.19 9.51 -10.54
CA ARG A 276 10.30 9.93 -11.38
C ARG A 276 10.44 11.45 -11.32
N GLU A 277 11.66 11.96 -11.21
CA GLU A 277 11.96 13.40 -11.23
C GLU A 277 11.07 14.19 -10.24
N ASP A 278 11.01 13.70 -9.00
CA ASP A 278 10.21 14.23 -7.89
C ASP A 278 8.71 14.40 -8.19
N LYS A 279 8.16 13.57 -9.11
CA LYS A 279 6.72 13.48 -9.38
C LYS A 279 6.20 12.08 -9.13
N VAL A 280 4.99 11.99 -8.58
CA VAL A 280 4.25 10.74 -8.41
C VAL A 280 3.44 10.49 -9.69
N TYR A 281 3.60 9.31 -10.27
CA TYR A 281 2.90 8.91 -11.50
C TYR A 281 1.75 7.95 -11.26
N ARG A 282 1.89 7.05 -10.29
CA ARG A 282 0.82 6.13 -9.89
C ARG A 282 1.02 5.63 -8.47
N ILE A 283 -0.05 5.10 -7.88
CA ILE A 283 -0.05 4.33 -6.64
C ILE A 283 -0.53 2.92 -6.96
N THR A 284 0.12 1.91 -6.36
CA THR A 284 -0.35 0.52 -6.43
C THR A 284 -0.37 -0.11 -5.04
N PRO A 285 -1.28 -1.06 -4.75
CA PRO A 285 -1.27 -1.77 -3.49
C PRO A 285 -0.01 -2.64 -3.37
N ARG A 286 0.51 -2.75 -2.15
CA ARG A 286 1.56 -3.67 -1.76
C ARG A 286 0.97 -4.75 -0.86
N PRO A 287 1.26 -6.04 -1.10
CA PRO A 287 0.73 -7.12 -0.28
C PRO A 287 1.13 -7.00 1.20
N ASN A 288 0.14 -7.04 2.08
CA ASN A 288 0.30 -7.17 3.52
C ASN A 288 -0.94 -7.86 4.12
N ASP A 289 -0.81 -9.13 4.47
CA ASP A 289 -1.92 -9.94 5.00
C ASP A 289 -2.43 -9.45 6.36
N ALA A 290 -1.69 -8.61 7.06
CA ALA A 290 -2.12 -8.04 8.34
C ALA A 290 -2.90 -6.72 8.20
N VAL A 291 -2.99 -6.13 6.99
CA VAL A 291 -3.62 -4.82 6.77
C VAL A 291 -4.60 -4.85 5.61
N ASN A 292 -4.11 -4.99 4.38
CA ASN A 292 -4.92 -4.84 3.16
C ASN A 292 -4.89 -6.04 2.24
N SER A 293 -4.32 -7.18 2.68
CA SER A 293 -4.06 -8.32 1.82
C SER A 293 -3.24 -7.92 0.59
N CYS A 294 -3.88 -7.65 -0.55
CA CYS A 294 -3.26 -7.09 -1.75
C CYS A 294 -4.18 -6.11 -2.49
N TRP A 295 -5.18 -5.57 -1.80
CA TRP A 295 -6.20 -4.72 -2.37
C TRP A 295 -6.04 -3.26 -1.96
N MET A 296 -6.64 -2.35 -2.75
CA MET A 296 -6.68 -0.91 -2.46
C MET A 296 -7.94 -0.29 -3.07
N PRO A 297 -8.62 0.64 -2.38
CA PRO A 297 -9.73 1.38 -2.97
C PRO A 297 -9.24 2.38 -4.03
N ASP A 298 -9.99 2.51 -5.12
CA ASP A 298 -9.63 3.36 -6.25
C ASP A 298 -9.60 4.85 -5.89
N SER A 299 -10.51 5.29 -5.00
CA SER A 299 -10.56 6.67 -4.53
C SER A 299 -9.25 7.09 -3.87
N HIS A 300 -8.67 6.24 -3.03
CA HIS A 300 -7.37 6.50 -2.38
C HIS A 300 -6.22 6.38 -3.38
N ARG A 301 -6.28 5.36 -4.27
CA ARG A 301 -5.27 5.16 -5.32
C ARG A 301 -5.10 6.39 -6.22
N LEU A 302 -6.18 7.08 -6.52
CA LEU A 302 -6.18 8.23 -7.43
C LEU A 302 -5.95 9.57 -6.71
N ASN A 303 -5.91 9.57 -5.38
CA ASN A 303 -5.73 10.76 -4.56
C ASN A 303 -4.25 11.14 -4.35
N TYR A 304 -3.47 11.16 -5.42
CA TYR A 304 -2.06 11.62 -5.38
C TYR A 304 -1.82 12.91 -6.16
N LYS A 305 -2.81 13.38 -6.93
CA LYS A 305 -2.63 14.49 -7.89
C LYS A 305 -2.27 15.79 -7.20
N TYR A 306 -2.74 16.00 -5.96
CA TYR A 306 -2.40 17.19 -5.17
C TYR A 306 -0.91 17.27 -4.83
N ILE A 307 -0.19 16.12 -4.75
CA ILE A 307 1.24 16.08 -4.49
C ILE A 307 2.03 16.82 -5.60
N ASN A 308 1.56 16.67 -6.85
CA ASN A 308 2.17 17.27 -8.03
C ASN A 308 1.53 18.62 -8.42
N ALA A 309 0.58 19.14 -7.64
CA ALA A 309 -0.19 20.32 -8.02
C ALA A 309 0.63 21.60 -7.95
N GLU A 310 0.32 22.57 -8.80
CA GLU A 310 0.92 23.91 -8.81
C GLU A 310 0.53 24.76 -7.58
N THR A 311 -0.48 24.34 -6.84
CA THR A 311 -0.93 24.98 -5.59
C THR A 311 0.00 24.71 -4.40
N ARG A 312 1.08 23.94 -4.59
CA ARG A 312 2.09 23.66 -3.58
C ARG A 312 2.80 24.96 -3.15
N ILE A 313 3.03 25.11 -1.84
CA ILE A 313 3.71 26.28 -1.27
C ILE A 313 5.22 25.99 -1.21
N PRO A 314 6.05 26.68 -2.02
CA PRO A 314 7.48 26.36 -2.12
C PRO A 314 8.35 27.08 -1.08
N GLN A 315 7.85 28.12 -0.40
CA GLN A 315 8.61 28.93 0.56
C GLN A 315 7.68 29.60 1.56
N PRO A 316 8.19 30.04 2.73
CA PRO A 316 7.41 30.80 3.69
C PRO A 316 6.78 32.04 3.06
N VAL A 317 5.53 32.33 3.45
CA VAL A 317 4.85 33.57 3.07
C VAL A 317 4.28 34.24 4.31
N ILE A 318 4.46 35.55 4.40
CA ILE A 318 4.08 36.38 5.53
C ILE A 318 3.17 37.52 5.08
N ARG A 319 2.24 37.89 5.93
CA ARG A 319 1.40 39.06 5.79
C ARG A 319 1.84 40.10 6.82
N THR A 320 2.00 41.35 6.41
CA THR A 320 2.43 42.45 7.29
C THR A 320 1.26 43.15 7.97
N ASP A 321 0.11 43.22 7.30
CA ASP A 321 -1.09 43.89 7.78
C ASP A 321 -2.33 43.03 7.45
N ALA A 322 -3.37 43.11 8.27
CA ALA A 322 -4.63 42.44 8.03
C ALA A 322 -5.20 42.79 6.65
N GLY A 323 -5.52 41.77 5.85
CA GLY A 323 -6.03 41.94 4.48
C GLY A 323 -4.97 42.24 3.40
N ALA A 324 -3.70 42.46 3.77
CA ALA A 324 -2.64 42.63 2.80
C ALA A 324 -2.33 41.29 2.07
N PRO A 325 -1.80 41.32 0.83
CA PRO A 325 -1.37 40.11 0.15
C PRO A 325 -0.15 39.51 0.85
N HIS A 326 -0.06 38.17 0.84
CA HIS A 326 1.13 37.47 1.30
C HIS A 326 2.34 37.83 0.45
N ARG A 327 3.48 37.99 1.13
CA ARG A 327 4.78 38.20 0.50
C ARG A 327 5.72 37.02 0.78
N PRO A 328 6.51 36.59 -0.20
CA PRO A 328 7.56 35.62 0.02
C PRO A 328 8.51 36.05 1.13
N SER A 329 8.91 35.10 1.98
CA SER A 329 9.87 35.27 3.06
C SER A 329 10.91 34.15 3.07
N THR A 330 11.98 34.34 3.81
CA THR A 330 12.92 33.28 4.15
C THR A 330 12.55 32.68 5.51
N TRP A 331 13.18 31.56 5.86
CA TRP A 331 12.86 30.84 7.10
C TRP A 331 13.14 31.64 8.38
N GLU A 332 14.27 32.38 8.43
CA GLU A 332 14.68 33.11 9.64
C GLU A 332 13.66 34.19 10.05
N PRO A 333 13.27 35.15 9.19
CA PRO A 333 12.22 36.12 9.53
C PRO A 333 10.86 35.48 9.82
N ALA A 334 10.52 34.39 9.11
CA ALA A 334 9.27 33.68 9.31
C ALA A 334 9.20 33.04 10.71
N LEU A 335 10.26 32.34 11.13
CA LEU A 335 10.36 31.75 12.47
C LEU A 335 10.42 32.82 13.57
N ALA A 336 11.08 33.95 13.32
CA ALA A 336 11.07 35.08 14.25
C ALA A 336 9.64 35.62 14.44
N SER A 337 8.88 35.80 13.35
CA SER A 337 7.50 36.29 13.39
C SER A 337 6.60 35.43 14.27
N VAL A 338 6.61 34.09 14.11
CA VAL A 338 5.77 33.21 14.94
C VAL A 338 6.20 33.24 16.40
N THR A 339 7.52 33.28 16.69
CA THR A 339 8.00 33.31 18.07
C THR A 339 7.66 34.62 18.80
N GLU A 340 7.72 35.74 18.08
CA GLU A 340 7.30 37.03 18.61
C GLU A 340 5.80 37.09 18.85
N ALA A 341 4.97 36.60 17.93
CA ALA A 341 3.53 36.55 18.08
C ALA A 341 3.13 35.68 19.28
N VAL A 342 3.70 34.49 19.42
CA VAL A 342 3.45 33.63 20.59
C VAL A 342 3.84 34.28 21.90
N LYS A 343 4.92 35.04 21.97
CA LYS A 343 5.33 35.76 23.19
C LYS A 343 4.44 36.94 23.57
N ARG A 344 3.70 37.52 22.60
CA ARG A 344 2.77 38.66 22.85
C ARG A 344 1.43 38.22 23.41
N VAL A 345 1.04 36.98 23.20
CA VAL A 345 -0.28 36.44 23.59
C VAL A 345 -0.13 35.59 24.85
N ALA A 346 -1.06 35.68 25.78
CA ALA A 346 -1.02 34.87 26.99
C ALA A 346 -1.26 33.38 26.65
N PRO A 347 -0.60 32.43 27.33
CA PRO A 347 -0.68 31.00 26.99
C PRO A 347 -2.10 30.44 26.87
N HIS A 348 -3.03 30.85 27.76
CA HIS A 348 -4.41 30.42 27.76
C HIS A 348 -5.26 31.04 26.62
N GLN A 349 -4.72 32.00 25.88
CA GLN A 349 -5.33 32.63 24.70
C GLN A 349 -4.80 32.05 23.40
N LEU A 350 -3.89 31.06 23.48
CA LEU A 350 -3.31 30.36 22.33
C LEU A 350 -3.89 28.95 22.20
N ALA A 351 -4.20 28.53 20.99
CA ALA A 351 -4.62 27.20 20.68
C ALA A 351 -3.75 26.57 19.58
N ILE A 352 -3.57 25.26 19.62
CA ILE A 352 -2.90 24.47 18.58
C ILE A 352 -3.92 23.47 18.01
N ILE A 353 -4.14 23.52 16.71
CA ILE A 353 -4.98 22.57 15.99
C ILE A 353 -4.08 21.78 15.05
N ALA A 354 -3.80 20.53 15.43
CA ALA A 354 -2.95 19.62 14.68
C ALA A 354 -3.77 18.71 13.75
N SER A 355 -3.10 18.02 12.85
CA SER A 355 -3.73 17.11 11.88
C SER A 355 -3.61 15.66 12.31
N GLY A 356 -4.68 14.89 12.12
CA GLY A 356 -4.64 13.44 12.20
C GLY A 356 -3.81 12.77 11.08
N ARG A 357 -3.28 13.56 10.12
CA ARG A 357 -2.33 13.14 9.08
C ARG A 357 -0.87 13.39 9.45
N MET A 358 -0.60 13.97 10.59
CA MET A 358 0.76 14.10 11.13
C MET A 358 1.29 12.75 11.57
N THR A 359 2.60 12.57 11.42
CA THR A 359 3.31 11.39 11.94
C THR A 359 3.41 11.43 13.46
N ASN A 360 3.73 10.30 14.09
CA ASN A 360 3.93 10.24 15.54
C ASN A 360 5.04 11.21 15.99
N GLU A 361 6.09 11.31 15.19
CA GLU A 361 7.25 12.19 15.43
C GLU A 361 6.86 13.68 15.35
N GLU A 362 6.00 14.04 14.41
CA GLU A 362 5.45 15.40 14.31
C GLU A 362 4.55 15.71 15.51
N LEU A 363 3.68 14.78 15.89
CA LEU A 363 2.81 14.92 17.07
C LEU A 363 3.62 15.02 18.38
N TYR A 364 4.76 14.33 18.46
CA TYR A 364 5.68 14.48 19.58
C TYR A 364 6.24 15.91 19.68
N MET A 365 6.57 16.53 18.54
CA MET A 365 6.97 17.94 18.54
C MET A 365 5.82 18.89 18.88
N VAL A 366 4.57 18.59 18.47
CA VAL A 366 3.39 19.33 18.90
C VAL A 366 3.26 19.35 20.42
N ARG A 367 3.46 18.20 21.08
CA ARG A 367 3.44 18.09 22.55
C ARG A 367 4.51 18.98 23.19
N HIS A 368 5.73 18.96 22.66
CA HIS A 368 6.82 19.81 23.15
C HIS A 368 6.54 21.29 22.96
N LEU A 369 6.00 21.68 21.81
CA LEU A 369 5.62 23.06 21.53
C LEU A 369 4.49 23.54 22.47
N ALA A 370 3.45 22.73 22.65
CA ALA A 370 2.34 23.05 23.56
C ALA A 370 2.82 23.24 25.01
N ALA A 371 3.68 22.34 25.48
CA ALA A 371 4.28 22.46 26.82
C ALA A 371 5.15 23.72 26.96
N GLN A 372 5.93 24.07 25.93
CA GLN A 372 6.76 25.27 25.92
C GLN A 372 5.95 26.56 25.88
N ILE A 373 4.83 26.58 25.15
CA ILE A 373 3.88 27.69 25.13
C ILE A 373 3.12 27.77 26.47
N GLY A 374 2.86 26.63 27.11
CA GLY A 374 2.04 26.51 28.31
C GLY A 374 0.54 26.53 28.02
N THR A 375 0.12 26.03 26.86
CA THR A 375 -1.30 25.94 26.48
C THR A 375 -1.83 24.52 26.59
N ASP A 376 -3.04 24.39 27.16
CA ASP A 376 -3.82 23.13 27.18
C ASP A 376 -4.82 23.05 26.01
N MET A 377 -4.98 24.13 25.24
CA MET A 377 -5.90 24.20 24.10
C MET A 377 -5.26 23.56 22.86
N VAL A 378 -5.05 22.26 22.94
CA VAL A 378 -4.50 21.45 21.83
C VAL A 378 -5.54 20.43 21.40
N ASP A 379 -5.83 20.35 20.10
CA ASP A 379 -6.75 19.35 19.57
C ASP A 379 -6.38 18.94 18.15
N ILE A 380 -7.06 17.91 17.66
CA ILE A 380 -6.97 17.38 16.30
C ILE A 380 -8.37 17.38 15.69
N VAL A 381 -8.48 17.82 14.44
CA VAL A 381 -9.75 17.77 13.71
C VAL A 381 -10.17 16.31 13.48
N PRO A 382 -11.28 15.86 14.08
CA PRO A 382 -11.80 14.52 13.84
C PRO A 382 -12.39 14.44 12.42
N ARG A 383 -12.10 13.38 11.71
CA ARG A 383 -12.71 13.10 10.40
C ARG A 383 -13.35 11.73 10.43
N MET A 384 -14.65 11.72 10.35
CA MET A 384 -15.44 10.49 10.37
C MET A 384 -16.26 10.37 9.08
N GLY A 385 -16.45 9.13 8.63
CA GLY A 385 -17.28 8.79 7.48
C GLY A 385 -17.83 7.38 7.60
N GLU A 386 -18.59 6.95 6.62
CA GLU A 386 -19.07 5.58 6.56
C GLU A 386 -17.95 4.62 6.14
N SER A 387 -17.82 3.49 6.84
CA SER A 387 -16.96 2.39 6.38
C SER A 387 -17.59 1.74 5.14
N ASP A 388 -16.74 1.36 4.18
CA ASP A 388 -17.21 0.58 3.03
C ASP A 388 -17.30 -0.93 3.30
N GLY A 389 -17.05 -1.34 4.54
CA GLY A 389 -17.03 -2.76 4.93
C GLY A 389 -15.83 -3.55 4.40
N MET A 390 -14.82 -2.89 3.84
CA MET A 390 -13.63 -3.51 3.30
C MET A 390 -12.34 -2.80 3.77
N LEU A 391 -11.82 -1.81 3.04
CA LEU A 391 -10.56 -1.13 3.36
C LEU A 391 -10.71 0.34 3.70
N ILE A 392 -11.85 0.95 3.49
CA ILE A 392 -12.10 2.32 3.89
C ILE A 392 -12.68 2.33 5.30
N ALA A 393 -11.85 2.67 6.28
CA ALA A 393 -12.28 2.79 7.68
C ALA A 393 -13.22 3.99 7.90
N ALA A 394 -14.07 3.92 8.92
CA ALA A 394 -14.90 5.06 9.33
C ALA A 394 -14.04 6.26 9.78
N ASP A 395 -12.93 6.00 10.47
CA ASP A 395 -11.94 7.01 10.77
C ASP A 395 -11.17 7.40 9.51
N ARG A 396 -11.27 8.65 9.09
CA ARG A 396 -10.58 9.23 7.92
C ARG A 396 -9.23 9.85 8.27
N ASN A 397 -8.83 9.82 9.53
CA ASN A 397 -7.50 10.19 9.96
C ASN A 397 -6.61 8.93 10.00
N PRO A 398 -5.45 8.92 9.34
CA PRO A 398 -4.58 7.75 9.30
C PRO A 398 -3.88 7.47 10.63
N ASN A 399 -3.78 8.48 11.53
CA ASN A 399 -2.98 8.42 12.75
C ASN A 399 -3.73 8.85 14.03
N THR A 400 -5.04 8.61 14.11
CA THR A 400 -5.82 8.89 15.33
C THR A 400 -5.24 8.20 16.56
N ASN A 401 -4.83 6.93 16.45
CA ASN A 401 -4.24 6.18 17.55
C ASN A 401 -2.87 6.73 17.98
N GLY A 402 -2.08 7.25 17.02
CA GLY A 402 -0.84 7.95 17.34
C GLY A 402 -1.10 9.26 18.09
N ALA A 403 -2.12 10.00 17.68
CA ALA A 403 -2.52 11.22 18.37
C ALA A 403 -2.96 10.96 19.82
N LYS A 404 -3.79 9.94 20.03
CA LYS A 404 -4.19 9.51 21.38
C LYS A 404 -2.99 9.10 22.24
N LEU A 405 -2.08 8.33 21.67
CA LEU A 405 -0.89 7.85 22.37
C LEU A 405 0.05 9.02 22.73
N VAL A 406 0.34 9.91 21.78
CA VAL A 406 1.38 10.93 21.94
C VAL A 406 0.89 12.17 22.65
N LEU A 407 -0.30 12.67 22.30
CA LEU A 407 -0.86 13.88 22.89
C LEU A 407 -1.73 13.60 24.12
N GLY A 408 -2.18 12.37 24.31
CA GLY A 408 -3.08 12.00 25.42
C GLY A 408 -4.47 12.60 25.30
N ILE A 409 -4.95 12.89 24.09
CA ILE A 409 -6.25 13.53 23.84
C ILE A 409 -7.12 12.66 22.92
N GLU A 410 -8.44 12.79 23.06
CA GLU A 410 -9.39 12.30 22.07
C GLU A 410 -9.58 13.38 21.00
N PRO A 411 -9.38 13.09 19.69
CA PRO A 411 -9.60 14.05 18.62
C PRO A 411 -10.99 14.67 18.67
N GLY A 412 -11.07 16.02 18.59
CA GLY A 412 -12.30 16.79 18.66
C GLY A 412 -12.77 17.13 20.06
N SER A 413 -12.09 16.62 21.12
CA SER A 413 -12.54 16.84 22.51
C SER A 413 -12.52 18.31 22.96
N ARG A 414 -11.65 19.12 22.37
CA ARG A 414 -11.49 20.55 22.69
C ARG A 414 -11.82 21.49 21.53
N LEU A 415 -12.03 20.95 20.32
CA LEU A 415 -12.21 21.75 19.10
C LEU A 415 -13.38 22.71 19.19
N ALA A 416 -14.51 22.29 19.78
CA ALA A 416 -15.65 23.16 20.03
C ALA A 416 -15.31 24.32 20.99
N ALA A 417 -14.62 24.03 22.08
CA ALA A 417 -14.18 25.05 23.05
C ALA A 417 -13.20 26.05 22.43
N ILE A 418 -12.27 25.58 21.59
CA ILE A 418 -11.34 26.45 20.84
C ILE A 418 -12.12 27.37 19.91
N ARG A 419 -13.04 26.82 19.12
CA ARG A 419 -13.88 27.59 18.19
C ARG A 419 -14.74 28.64 18.92
N ASP A 420 -15.40 28.24 20.00
CA ASP A 420 -16.21 29.16 20.80
C ASP A 420 -15.33 30.23 21.48
N GLY A 421 -14.11 29.86 21.88
CA GLY A 421 -13.12 30.79 22.40
C GLY A 421 -12.67 31.83 21.37
N VAL A 422 -12.50 31.44 20.11
CA VAL A 422 -12.22 32.39 19.00
C VAL A 422 -13.40 33.32 18.78
N ARG A 423 -14.60 32.78 18.70
CA ARG A 423 -15.84 33.58 18.53
C ARG A 423 -16.06 34.58 19.66
N GLY A 424 -15.78 34.16 20.88
CA GLY A 424 -15.92 34.96 22.09
C GLY A 424 -14.73 35.87 22.43
N GLY A 425 -13.63 35.80 21.67
CA GLY A 425 -12.41 36.59 21.86
C GLY A 425 -11.52 36.15 23.03
N SER A 426 -11.78 34.98 23.65
CA SER A 426 -10.93 34.41 24.69
C SER A 426 -9.71 33.68 24.10
N ILE A 427 -9.80 33.14 22.88
CA ILE A 427 -8.68 32.65 22.09
C ILE A 427 -8.34 33.72 21.05
N LYS A 428 -7.09 34.18 21.06
CA LYS A 428 -6.61 35.27 20.22
C LYS A 428 -5.59 34.81 19.18
N GLY A 429 -4.91 33.70 19.44
CA GLY A 429 -3.94 33.11 18.49
C GLY A 429 -4.20 31.64 18.25
N VAL A 430 -4.11 31.23 16.98
CA VAL A 430 -4.23 29.82 16.58
C VAL A 430 -3.02 29.42 15.74
N LEU A 431 -2.43 28.29 16.12
CA LEU A 431 -1.41 27.59 15.34
C LEU A 431 -2.08 26.36 14.72
N THR A 432 -2.33 26.38 13.42
CA THR A 432 -2.90 25.25 12.70
C THR A 432 -1.84 24.50 11.90
N LEU A 433 -1.78 23.18 12.07
CA LEU A 433 -0.70 22.34 11.55
C LEU A 433 -1.28 21.35 10.52
N GLY A 434 -1.14 21.70 9.24
CA GLY A 434 -1.59 20.88 8.14
C GLY A 434 -3.11 20.77 7.97
N GLU A 435 -3.89 21.68 8.61
CA GLU A 435 -5.35 21.64 8.60
C GLU A 435 -5.96 22.84 7.91
N ASP A 436 -7.05 22.62 7.17
CA ASP A 436 -7.95 23.67 6.71
C ASP A 436 -9.06 23.87 7.74
N LEU A 437 -9.01 24.97 8.49
CA LEU A 437 -9.97 25.28 9.55
C LEU A 437 -11.35 25.62 8.99
N THR A 438 -11.45 26.04 7.73
CA THR A 438 -12.73 26.32 7.07
C THR A 438 -13.41 25.06 6.52
N ALA A 439 -12.72 23.90 6.58
CA ALA A 439 -13.33 22.62 6.24
C ALA A 439 -14.50 22.31 7.19
N PRO A 440 -15.56 21.61 6.70
CA PRO A 440 -16.75 21.32 7.49
C PRO A 440 -16.48 20.63 8.83
N GLU A 441 -15.47 19.76 8.87
CA GLU A 441 -15.08 19.00 10.05
C GLU A 441 -14.45 19.87 11.15
N ALA A 442 -13.73 20.92 10.77
CA ALA A 442 -13.17 21.90 11.69
C ALA A 442 -14.20 22.95 12.11
N GLY A 443 -15.05 23.38 11.18
CA GLY A 443 -16.24 24.17 11.42
C GLY A 443 -16.00 25.64 11.78
N PHE A 444 -14.84 26.21 11.44
CA PHE A 444 -14.59 27.63 11.52
C PHE A 444 -15.11 28.34 10.26
N THR A 445 -15.54 29.56 10.39
CA THR A 445 -15.85 30.44 9.26
C THR A 445 -14.69 31.39 8.97
N ALA A 446 -14.66 32.00 7.79
CA ALA A 446 -13.71 33.07 7.48
C ALA A 446 -13.77 34.22 8.52
N GLU A 447 -14.98 34.58 8.92
CA GLU A 447 -15.22 35.62 9.96
C GLU A 447 -14.67 35.22 11.34
N ASP A 448 -14.63 33.91 11.66
CA ASP A 448 -14.00 33.43 12.89
C ASP A 448 -12.48 33.61 12.82
N LEU A 449 -11.87 33.33 11.66
CA LEU A 449 -10.41 33.48 11.45
C LEU A 449 -9.98 34.93 11.44
N ASP A 450 -10.82 35.86 10.92
CA ASP A 450 -10.55 37.31 10.90
C ASP A 450 -10.62 37.95 12.28
N LYS A 451 -11.15 37.26 13.31
CA LYS A 451 -11.16 37.73 14.70
C LYS A 451 -9.86 37.45 15.45
N LEU A 452 -8.99 36.60 14.89
CA LEU A 452 -7.73 36.26 15.53
C LEU A 452 -6.72 37.40 15.45
N ASP A 453 -6.04 37.68 16.56
CA ASP A 453 -4.91 38.60 16.59
C ASP A 453 -3.72 38.03 15.83
N TYR A 454 -3.64 36.68 15.71
CA TYR A 454 -2.59 35.96 14.97
C TYR A 454 -3.04 34.57 14.55
N LEU A 455 -2.89 34.26 13.26
CA LEU A 455 -3.09 32.95 12.68
C LEU A 455 -1.81 32.46 11.98
N PHE A 456 -1.20 31.45 12.56
CA PHE A 456 -0.06 30.73 11.97
C PHE A 456 -0.51 29.41 11.37
N MET A 457 0.05 29.05 10.23
CA MET A 457 -0.28 27.82 9.55
C MET A 457 0.96 27.10 9.01
N THR A 458 1.07 25.76 9.19
CA THR A 458 1.88 24.93 8.30
C THR A 458 0.98 24.29 7.24
N ALA A 459 1.37 24.35 5.97
CA ALA A 459 0.59 23.76 4.89
C ALA A 459 1.47 23.35 3.71
N HIS A 460 1.14 22.23 3.09
CA HIS A 460 1.80 21.81 1.84
C HIS A 460 1.22 22.52 0.60
N SER A 461 -0.02 22.98 0.65
CA SER A 461 -0.73 23.62 -0.47
C SER A 461 -1.60 24.76 0.03
N ALA A 462 -1.81 25.76 -0.81
CA ALA A 462 -2.71 26.86 -0.53
C ALA A 462 -4.16 26.35 -0.38
N ASN A 463 -4.84 26.80 0.68
CA ASN A 463 -6.24 26.54 0.97
C ASN A 463 -6.91 27.82 1.50
N GLU A 464 -8.17 27.74 1.91
CA GLU A 464 -8.91 28.92 2.38
C GLU A 464 -8.32 29.46 3.69
N THR A 465 -7.98 28.63 4.66
CA THR A 465 -7.32 29.05 5.90
C THR A 465 -6.02 29.80 5.64
N ALA A 466 -5.23 29.35 4.64
CA ALA A 466 -3.99 30.03 4.27
C ALA A 466 -4.23 31.47 3.80
N ARG A 467 -5.39 31.81 3.24
CA ARG A 467 -5.73 33.17 2.82
C ARG A 467 -5.94 34.12 4.01
N HIS A 468 -6.34 33.61 5.17
CA HIS A 468 -6.55 34.37 6.38
C HIS A 468 -5.31 34.37 7.29
N ALA A 469 -4.39 33.42 7.13
CA ALA A 469 -3.22 33.30 7.96
C ALA A 469 -2.26 34.48 7.82
N ASP A 470 -1.65 34.92 8.93
CA ASP A 470 -0.61 35.97 8.96
C ASP A 470 0.75 35.39 8.48
N LEU A 471 0.96 34.11 8.77
CA LEU A 471 2.16 33.37 8.34
C LEU A 471 1.78 31.97 7.89
N VAL A 472 2.24 31.59 6.70
CA VAL A 472 2.17 30.22 6.20
C VAL A 472 3.56 29.68 5.99
N LEU A 473 3.91 28.61 6.70
CA LEU A 473 5.15 27.87 6.51
C LEU A 473 4.92 26.66 5.62
N PRO A 474 5.78 26.44 4.61
CA PRO A 474 5.65 25.34 3.68
C PRO A 474 5.97 24.00 4.37
N GLY A 475 4.96 23.23 4.68
CA GLY A 475 5.06 21.85 5.11
C GLY A 475 5.14 20.89 3.92
N VAL A 476 5.30 19.62 4.20
CA VAL A 476 5.49 18.57 3.20
C VAL A 476 4.29 17.61 3.14
N THR A 477 4.11 16.96 1.99
CA THR A 477 3.14 15.87 1.86
C THR A 477 3.71 14.56 2.41
N TYR A 478 2.86 13.54 2.55
CA TYR A 478 3.31 12.22 3.00
C TYR A 478 4.34 11.55 2.08
N ALA A 479 4.37 11.93 0.79
CA ALA A 479 5.33 11.40 -0.17
C ALA A 479 6.74 11.99 0.01
N GLU A 480 6.87 13.10 0.75
CA GLU A 480 8.09 13.90 0.90
C GLU A 480 8.76 13.74 2.27
N LYS A 481 8.19 12.94 3.20
CA LYS A 481 8.68 12.80 4.58
C LYS A 481 8.89 11.36 5.03
N PHE A 482 9.65 11.22 6.10
CA PHE A 482 9.76 9.99 6.88
C PHE A 482 8.98 10.12 8.18
N GLY A 483 8.52 9.00 8.71
CA GLY A 483 7.88 8.96 10.01
C GLY A 483 7.07 7.69 10.21
N THR A 484 6.31 7.66 11.31
CA THR A 484 5.47 6.52 11.65
C THR A 484 4.02 6.96 11.91
N MET A 485 3.08 6.05 11.66
CA MET A 485 1.67 6.21 11.97
C MET A 485 1.11 4.94 12.60
N ILE A 486 0.09 5.08 13.46
CA ILE A 486 -0.57 3.94 14.11
C ILE A 486 -1.99 3.84 13.57
N ASN A 487 -2.25 2.79 12.80
CA ASN A 487 -3.52 2.58 12.13
C ASN A 487 -4.66 2.20 13.12
N VAL A 488 -5.89 2.05 12.61
CA VAL A 488 -7.08 1.74 13.42
C VAL A 488 -6.96 0.43 14.20
N THR A 489 -6.15 -0.53 13.75
CA THR A 489 -5.92 -1.80 14.46
C THR A 489 -4.81 -1.72 15.51
N GLY A 490 -4.22 -0.55 15.75
CA GLY A 490 -3.10 -0.39 16.67
C GLY A 490 -1.75 -0.83 16.13
N ARG A 491 -1.61 -0.94 14.81
CA ARG A 491 -0.36 -1.30 14.14
C ARG A 491 0.43 -0.06 13.79
N ILE A 492 1.66 0.06 14.28
CA ILE A 492 2.60 1.09 13.84
C ILE A 492 3.18 0.71 12.47
N GLN A 493 3.20 1.66 11.55
CA GLN A 493 3.65 1.48 10.16
C GLN A 493 4.57 2.62 9.75
N ARG A 494 5.52 2.32 8.85
CA ARG A 494 6.48 3.31 8.34
C ARG A 494 5.91 4.10 7.16
N LEU A 495 6.14 5.40 7.20
CA LEU A 495 6.02 6.30 6.07
C LEU A 495 7.42 6.56 5.49
N ASN A 496 7.62 6.30 4.22
CA ASN A 496 8.91 6.44 3.55
C ASN A 496 8.84 7.55 2.49
N ARG A 497 9.85 8.42 2.49
CA ARG A 497 10.01 9.48 1.50
C ARG A 497 10.23 8.91 0.10
N ALA A 498 9.40 9.30 -0.85
CA ALA A 498 9.45 8.89 -2.24
C ALA A 498 10.06 9.98 -3.15
N ILE A 499 9.83 11.25 -2.83
CA ILE A 499 10.26 12.42 -3.58
C ILE A 499 10.86 13.47 -2.65
N GLN A 500 11.59 14.43 -3.21
CA GLN A 500 12.14 15.56 -2.44
C GLN A 500 11.05 16.58 -2.15
N PRO A 501 11.16 17.32 -1.02
CA PRO A 501 10.29 18.45 -0.74
C PRO A 501 10.34 19.52 -1.83
N VAL A 502 9.19 20.15 -2.09
CA VAL A 502 9.07 21.21 -3.08
C VAL A 502 9.75 22.49 -2.56
N GLY A 503 10.65 23.06 -3.34
CA GLY A 503 11.31 24.33 -3.00
C GLY A 503 12.05 24.28 -1.67
N TYR A 504 11.66 25.13 -0.73
CA TYR A 504 12.22 25.23 0.62
C TYR A 504 11.33 24.61 1.69
N ALA A 505 10.33 23.79 1.32
CA ALA A 505 9.46 23.11 2.28
C ALA A 505 10.24 22.20 3.23
N ARG A 506 9.78 22.06 4.48
CA ARG A 506 10.42 21.27 5.53
C ARG A 506 9.41 20.33 6.18
N ASP A 507 9.90 19.23 6.73
CA ASP A 507 9.08 18.33 7.58
C ASP A 507 8.55 19.13 8.77
N ASP A 508 7.28 18.94 9.12
CA ASP A 508 6.65 19.68 10.22
C ASP A 508 7.36 19.47 11.56
N TRP A 509 7.94 18.27 11.81
CA TRP A 509 8.73 18.05 13.03
C TRP A 509 9.94 18.98 13.15
N GLN A 510 10.59 19.34 12.04
CA GLN A 510 11.72 20.29 12.02
C GLN A 510 11.24 21.70 12.31
N ILE A 511 10.13 22.11 11.67
CA ILE A 511 9.51 23.43 11.87
C ILE A 511 9.15 23.62 13.35
N LEU A 512 8.44 22.64 13.93
CA LEU A 512 8.01 22.68 15.31
C LEU A 512 9.17 22.62 16.32
N ARG A 513 10.20 21.82 16.03
CA ARG A 513 11.45 21.80 16.80
C ARG A 513 12.10 23.19 16.84
N ASP A 514 12.26 23.80 15.68
CA ASP A 514 12.96 25.09 15.56
C ASP A 514 12.17 26.21 16.28
N ILE A 515 10.85 26.23 16.16
CA ILE A 515 9.98 27.18 16.92
C ILE A 515 10.11 26.92 18.42
N THR A 516 10.07 25.67 18.86
CA THR A 516 10.18 25.31 20.29
C THR A 516 11.51 25.77 20.87
N LEU A 517 12.61 25.57 20.16
CA LEU A 517 13.95 26.01 20.57
C LEU A 517 14.05 27.54 20.65
N LEU A 518 13.49 28.28 19.68
CA LEU A 518 13.47 29.75 19.67
C LEU A 518 12.60 30.34 20.79
N LEU A 519 11.64 29.58 21.28
CA LEU A 519 10.85 29.93 22.47
C LEU A 519 11.57 29.61 23.79
N GLY A 520 12.79 29.06 23.75
CA GLY A 520 13.57 28.67 24.93
C GLY A 520 13.26 27.25 25.43
N GLY A 521 12.73 26.38 24.57
CA GLY A 521 12.42 24.99 24.91
C GLY A 521 13.64 24.10 25.17
N ASN A 522 13.39 22.83 25.45
CA ASN A 522 14.41 21.86 25.85
C ASN A 522 15.60 21.85 24.84
N PRO A 523 16.82 22.17 25.25
CA PRO A 523 17.99 22.21 24.37
C PRO A 523 18.32 20.83 23.74
N ALA A 524 17.93 19.71 24.33
CA ALA A 524 18.14 18.37 23.78
C ALA A 524 17.43 18.16 22.43
N LEU A 525 16.41 18.95 22.11
CA LEU A 525 15.75 18.90 20.80
C LEU A 525 16.70 19.26 19.65
N LYS A 526 17.83 19.94 19.91
CA LYS A 526 18.88 20.23 18.90
C LYS A 526 19.54 18.98 18.34
N ASP A 527 19.54 17.90 19.11
CA ASP A 527 20.20 16.65 18.75
C ASP A 527 19.36 15.81 17.76
N PHE A 528 18.10 16.20 17.53
CA PHE A 528 17.25 15.55 16.52
C PHE A 528 17.60 16.04 15.12
N ASN A 529 18.15 15.15 14.31
CA ASN A 529 18.54 15.40 12.92
C ASN A 529 17.61 14.69 11.93
N SER A 530 16.81 13.74 12.41
CA SER A 530 15.88 12.96 11.61
C SER A 530 14.65 12.54 12.43
N ALA A 531 13.57 12.15 11.75
CA ALA A 531 12.41 11.55 12.38
C ALA A 531 12.77 10.26 13.14
N LEU A 532 13.85 9.56 12.73
CA LEU A 532 14.33 8.35 13.41
C LEU A 532 14.88 8.67 14.81
N ASP A 533 15.56 9.81 14.98
CA ASP A 533 16.06 10.23 16.28
C ASP A 533 14.90 10.49 17.24
N VAL A 534 13.84 11.15 16.72
CA VAL A 534 12.60 11.38 17.48
C VAL A 534 11.95 10.04 17.88
N LEU A 535 11.78 9.10 16.94
CA LEU A 535 11.24 7.77 17.23
C LEU A 535 12.07 7.04 18.31
N THR A 536 13.39 7.16 18.26
CA THR A 536 14.27 6.52 19.23
C THR A 536 14.02 7.04 20.65
N VAL A 537 13.83 8.36 20.82
CA VAL A 537 13.49 8.93 22.13
C VAL A 537 12.08 8.52 22.54
N MET A 538 11.09 8.61 21.64
CA MET A 538 9.73 8.17 21.90
C MET A 538 9.65 6.71 22.35
N SER A 539 10.50 5.83 21.81
CA SER A 539 10.54 4.41 22.20
C SER A 539 10.98 4.18 23.66
N THR A 540 11.60 5.16 24.28
CA THR A 540 11.97 5.12 25.72
C THR A 540 10.93 5.78 26.62
N GLU A 541 10.15 6.73 26.10
CA GLU A 541 9.17 7.50 26.87
C GLU A 541 7.78 6.85 26.90
N TYR A 542 7.38 6.18 25.82
CA TYR A 542 6.05 5.58 25.68
C TYR A 542 6.12 4.06 25.82
N GLY A 543 5.50 3.51 26.86
CA GLY A 543 5.49 2.06 27.11
C GLY A 543 5.02 1.20 25.93
N ALA A 544 4.04 1.70 25.16
CA ALA A 544 3.54 1.04 23.94
C ALA A 544 4.58 0.99 22.81
N LEU A 545 5.58 1.88 22.81
CA LEU A 545 6.66 1.94 21.84
C LEU A 545 7.95 1.29 22.35
N ASN A 546 7.97 0.72 23.57
CA ASN A 546 9.18 0.13 24.13
C ASN A 546 9.77 -0.94 23.20
N GLY A 547 11.04 -0.79 22.85
CA GLY A 547 11.76 -1.69 21.94
C GLY A 547 11.38 -1.55 20.46
N VAL A 548 10.50 -0.63 20.11
CA VAL A 548 10.15 -0.34 18.70
C VAL A 548 11.28 0.45 18.05
N THR A 549 11.78 -0.07 16.96
CA THR A 549 12.81 0.58 16.13
C THR A 549 12.34 0.64 14.68
N TRP A 550 12.96 1.50 13.88
CA TRP A 550 12.68 1.54 12.45
C TRP A 550 12.84 0.16 11.78
N GLY A 551 13.87 -0.59 12.20
CA GLY A 551 14.11 -1.95 11.70
C GLY A 551 13.02 -2.94 12.10
N SER A 552 12.58 -2.94 13.37
CA SER A 552 11.56 -3.88 13.88
C SER A 552 10.18 -3.65 13.27
N ILE A 553 9.81 -2.39 12.96
CA ILE A 553 8.56 -2.07 12.26
C ILE A 553 8.53 -2.76 10.89
N GLY A 554 9.65 -2.79 10.18
CA GLY A 554 9.77 -3.42 8.87
C GLY A 554 8.77 -2.88 7.83
N ASP A 555 8.59 -3.61 6.74
CA ASP A 555 7.63 -3.25 5.68
C ASP A 555 6.18 -3.62 6.03
N GLY A 556 5.97 -4.56 6.95
CA GLY A 556 4.64 -5.05 7.34
C GLY A 556 3.99 -4.28 8.49
N GLY A 557 4.75 -3.42 9.17
CA GLY A 557 4.33 -2.80 10.42
C GLY A 557 4.33 -3.77 11.60
N GLN A 558 4.18 -3.24 12.81
CA GLN A 558 4.21 -3.99 14.07
C GLN A 558 2.98 -3.66 14.92
N PRO A 559 2.23 -4.63 15.46
CA PRO A 559 1.15 -4.35 16.41
C PRO A 559 1.74 -3.84 17.73
N ILE A 560 1.21 -2.72 18.25
CA ILE A 560 1.67 -2.09 19.50
C ILE A 560 0.53 -1.72 20.45
N LEU A 561 -0.70 -1.64 19.94
CA LEU A 561 -1.90 -1.34 20.73
C LEU A 561 -2.98 -2.38 20.44
N GLU A 562 -3.77 -2.71 21.45
CA GLU A 562 -4.99 -3.50 21.31
C GLU A 562 -6.19 -2.53 21.23
N THR A 563 -6.74 -2.34 20.05
CA THR A 563 -7.85 -1.39 19.83
C THR A 563 -9.21 -2.07 19.77
N GLY A 564 -9.26 -3.39 19.65
CA GLY A 564 -10.48 -4.15 19.38
C GLY A 564 -11.05 -3.95 17.98
N VAL A 565 -10.40 -3.12 17.14
CA VAL A 565 -10.83 -2.87 15.76
C VAL A 565 -10.14 -3.86 14.82
N THR A 566 -10.91 -4.41 13.88
CA THR A 566 -10.42 -5.32 12.83
C THR A 566 -10.65 -4.71 11.45
N ILE A 567 -9.85 -5.12 10.47
CA ILE A 567 -10.07 -4.75 9.07
C ILE A 567 -10.84 -5.89 8.40
N PRO A 568 -12.07 -5.64 7.90
CA PRO A 568 -12.97 -6.71 7.42
C PRO A 568 -12.40 -7.57 6.30
N VAL A 569 -11.59 -7.01 5.41
CA VAL A 569 -10.96 -7.77 4.32
C VAL A 569 -10.04 -8.89 4.83
N VAL A 570 -9.32 -8.65 5.91
CA VAL A 570 -8.40 -9.64 6.51
C VAL A 570 -9.18 -10.78 7.17
N GLU A 571 -10.30 -10.49 7.81
CA GLU A 571 -11.18 -11.51 8.40
C GLU A 571 -11.86 -12.38 7.34
N HIS A 572 -12.38 -11.76 6.29
CA HIS A 572 -13.01 -12.47 5.18
C HIS A 572 -12.04 -13.43 4.49
N GLU A 573 -10.80 -13.03 4.28
CA GLU A 573 -9.77 -13.89 3.69
C GLU A 573 -9.38 -15.07 4.60
N LYS A 574 -9.31 -14.87 5.91
CA LYS A 574 -9.11 -15.98 6.87
C LYS A 574 -10.22 -17.02 6.79
N SER A 575 -11.45 -16.61 6.52
CA SER A 575 -12.59 -17.50 6.37
C SER A 575 -12.61 -18.25 5.03
N GLN A 576 -12.05 -17.67 3.95
CA GLN A 576 -11.98 -18.28 2.61
C GLN A 576 -10.74 -19.20 2.43
N GLY A 577 -9.73 -19.06 3.22
CA GLY A 577 -8.50 -19.87 3.18
C GLY A 577 -8.64 -21.30 3.72
N ARG A 578 -9.86 -21.80 3.90
CA ARG A 578 -10.17 -23.15 4.39
C ARG A 578 -10.61 -24.08 3.26
#